data_7ff6916e6411832f7a724083067295dc
#
_entry.id   7ff6916e6411832f7a724083067295dc
#
_cell.length_a   1.000
_cell.length_b   1.000
_cell.length_c   1.000
_cell.angle_alpha   90.00
_cell.angle_beta   90.00
_cell.angle_gamma   90.00
#
_symmetry.space_group_name_H-M   'P 1'
#
loop_
_entity.id
_entity.type
_entity.pdbx_description
1 polymer ?
#
loop_
_entity_poly.entity_id
_entity_poly.type
_entity_poly.pdbx_seq_one_letter_code
_entity_poly.pdbx_strand_id
1 'polypeptide(L)'
;AGYARCQQVEGVGQFALRGGILDVFSPLMDQPVRCEFFDDEIDSMGAFDPGTQRRTRNVSSARILPAAEVLPHCAEGGLPGLADQLSALAEKLAKKQKTEAIVQTLREDAERLRSGAALGAADRYLAAIYPEVTAGVHYLPTDAVVFFSESGRVEERVKNTVLQQKQDVEALLSAGVLAGDYAHLILTAEELYGALEEFPVILEDSLPTSRHPLRPRGLLTMNAKQLSSYGGSLETAVTDLEHYRRSGSAVLVLCGGETRAKNLHRLLEEKGIPAALDLNGAAMPAAGEVRLSLGAL
;
A
#
# COMPACT_ATOMS: atom_id res chain seq x y z
N ALA A 1 -20.54 4.30 -2.84
CA ALA A 1 -19.14 4.68 -2.75
C ALA A 1 -18.58 4.60 -1.30
N GLY A 2 -19.35 4.07 -0.34
CA GLY A 2 -18.89 3.80 1.03
C GLY A 2 -18.76 5.02 1.95
N TYR A 3 -19.31 6.17 1.57
CA TYR A 3 -19.29 7.39 2.39
C TYR A 3 -20.37 7.36 3.48
N ALA A 4 -19.99 7.82 4.68
CA ALA A 4 -20.94 8.03 5.76
C ALA A 4 -21.67 9.37 5.58
N ARG A 5 -23.02 9.35 5.61
CA ARG A 5 -23.80 10.58 5.59
C ARG A 5 -23.79 11.26 6.94
N CYS A 6 -23.49 12.55 6.95
CA CYS A 6 -23.46 13.37 8.17
C CYS A 6 -24.20 14.69 7.95
N GLN A 7 -24.39 15.46 9.01
CA GLN A 7 -24.95 16.82 8.91
C GLN A 7 -23.92 17.82 8.43
N GLN A 8 -22.66 17.62 8.82
CA GLN A 8 -21.52 18.46 8.50
C GLN A 8 -20.31 17.57 8.29
N VAL A 9 -19.57 17.82 7.20
CA VAL A 9 -18.38 17.05 6.86
C VAL A 9 -17.19 17.56 7.67
N GLU A 10 -16.64 16.70 8.52
CA GLU A 10 -15.52 16.98 9.41
C GLU A 10 -14.33 16.05 9.17
N GLY A 11 -14.53 14.90 8.52
CA GLY A 11 -13.52 13.90 8.29
C GLY A 11 -13.62 13.21 6.93
N VAL A 12 -12.52 12.53 6.57
CA VAL A 12 -12.42 11.73 5.35
C VAL A 12 -13.48 10.63 5.33
N GLY A 13 -14.04 10.35 4.15
CA GLY A 13 -15.08 9.33 3.96
C GLY A 13 -16.48 9.80 4.37
N GLN A 14 -16.67 11.09 4.63
CA GLN A 14 -17.96 11.68 4.95
C GLN A 14 -18.53 12.47 3.78
N PHE A 15 -19.87 12.55 3.74
CA PHE A 15 -20.60 13.45 2.84
C PHE A 15 -21.81 14.05 3.54
N ALA A 16 -22.19 15.25 3.10
CA ALA A 16 -23.40 15.92 3.54
C ALA A 16 -24.15 16.46 2.33
N LEU A 17 -25.48 16.31 2.33
CA LEU A 17 -26.37 16.85 1.30
C LEU A 17 -27.40 17.75 1.97
N ARG A 18 -27.39 19.03 1.62
CA ARG A 18 -28.26 20.07 2.21
C ARG A 18 -28.80 20.98 1.10
N GLY A 19 -30.07 20.79 0.75
CA GLY A 19 -30.65 21.52 -0.39
C GLY A 19 -29.85 21.23 -1.66
N GLY A 20 -29.42 22.26 -2.37
CA GLY A 20 -28.56 22.18 -3.56
C GLY A 20 -27.05 22.10 -3.27
N ILE A 21 -26.62 21.71 -2.05
CA ILE A 21 -25.19 21.67 -1.68
C ILE A 21 -24.81 20.24 -1.34
N LEU A 22 -23.77 19.73 -2.02
CA LEU A 22 -23.10 18.47 -1.71
C LEU A 22 -21.71 18.76 -1.19
N ASP A 23 -21.46 18.44 0.07
CA ASP A 23 -20.12 18.42 0.66
C ASP A 23 -19.59 16.98 0.67
N VAL A 24 -18.33 16.77 0.28
CA VAL A 24 -17.72 15.44 0.27
C VAL A 24 -16.22 15.53 0.60
N PHE A 25 -15.73 14.58 1.42
CA PHE A 25 -14.33 14.46 1.76
C PHE A 25 -13.78 13.10 1.28
N SER A 26 -13.21 13.10 0.08
CA SER A 26 -12.65 11.90 -0.53
C SER A 26 -11.29 11.53 0.08
N PRO A 27 -10.93 10.22 0.19
CA PRO A 27 -9.70 9.76 0.84
C PRO A 27 -8.37 10.35 0.31
N LEU A 28 -8.31 10.74 -0.96
CA LEU A 28 -7.10 11.34 -1.55
C LEU A 28 -7.12 12.86 -1.61
N MET A 29 -8.04 13.49 -0.90
CA MET A 29 -8.12 14.96 -0.83
C MET A 29 -7.56 15.47 0.48
N ASP A 30 -6.78 16.56 0.43
CA ASP A 30 -6.30 17.26 1.64
C ASP A 30 -7.41 18.05 2.34
N GLN A 31 -8.43 18.46 1.58
CA GLN A 31 -9.57 19.22 2.05
C GLN A 31 -10.86 18.70 1.38
N PRO A 32 -12.01 18.76 2.10
CA PRO A 32 -13.30 18.43 1.50
C PRO A 32 -13.69 19.44 0.42
N VAL A 33 -14.55 19.00 -0.50
CA VAL A 33 -15.08 19.82 -1.59
C VAL A 33 -16.56 20.03 -1.39
N ARG A 34 -17.01 21.27 -1.58
CA ARG A 34 -18.39 21.71 -1.66
C ARG A 34 -18.77 21.91 -3.10
N CYS A 35 -19.78 21.21 -3.57
CA CYS A 35 -20.43 21.41 -4.86
C CYS A 35 -21.77 22.11 -4.63
N GLU A 36 -21.97 23.25 -5.25
CA GLU A 36 -23.23 24.00 -5.23
C GLU A 36 -23.96 23.74 -6.55
N PHE A 37 -25.18 23.26 -6.48
CA PHE A 37 -26.00 22.92 -7.63
C PHE A 37 -27.05 23.98 -7.89
N PHE A 38 -27.23 24.31 -9.14
CA PHE A 38 -28.39 25.01 -9.65
C PHE A 38 -29.16 24.03 -10.55
N ASP A 39 -30.32 23.59 -10.07
CA ASP A 39 -31.05 22.47 -10.65
C ASP A 39 -30.17 21.22 -10.78
N ASP A 40 -29.96 20.68 -11.98
CA ASP A 40 -29.14 19.48 -12.26
C ASP A 40 -27.67 19.81 -12.63
N GLU A 41 -27.31 21.09 -12.66
CA GLU A 41 -25.95 21.54 -13.02
C GLU A 41 -25.13 21.99 -11.81
N ILE A 42 -23.82 21.74 -11.85
CA ILE A 42 -22.90 22.28 -10.83
C ILE A 42 -22.60 23.75 -11.18
N ASP A 43 -23.12 24.68 -10.37
CA ASP A 43 -22.87 26.09 -10.49
C ASP A 43 -21.47 26.45 -10.01
N SER A 44 -21.07 25.93 -8.86
CA SER A 44 -19.75 26.21 -8.31
C SER A 44 -19.18 25.03 -7.53
N MET A 45 -17.84 24.92 -7.54
CA MET A 45 -17.12 23.98 -6.67
C MET A 45 -15.97 24.69 -5.93
N GLY A 46 -15.76 24.33 -4.67
CA GLY A 46 -14.65 24.84 -3.88
C GLY A 46 -14.23 23.92 -2.78
N ALA A 47 -12.92 23.88 -2.53
CA ALA A 47 -12.40 23.27 -1.33
C ALA A 47 -12.75 24.14 -0.11
N PHE A 48 -12.97 23.52 1.04
CA PHE A 48 -13.28 24.22 2.28
C PHE A 48 -12.55 23.60 3.47
N ASP A 49 -12.38 24.39 4.51
CA ASP A 49 -11.80 23.94 5.78
C ASP A 49 -12.86 23.22 6.62
N PRO A 50 -12.64 21.94 7.02
CA PRO A 50 -13.64 21.15 7.73
C PRO A 50 -13.96 21.69 9.13
N GLY A 51 -13.02 22.38 9.78
CA GLY A 51 -13.22 22.95 11.12
C GLY A 51 -14.04 24.23 11.10
N THR A 52 -13.78 25.14 10.14
CA THR A 52 -14.47 26.43 10.03
C THR A 52 -15.63 26.42 9.04
N GLN A 53 -15.72 25.40 8.19
CA GLN A 53 -16.71 25.25 7.09
C GLN A 53 -16.63 26.35 6.04
N ARG A 54 -15.53 27.11 6.00
CA ARG A 54 -15.34 28.21 5.07
C ARG A 54 -14.60 27.76 3.82
N ARG A 55 -15.05 28.20 2.65
CA ARG A 55 -14.39 27.99 1.37
C ARG A 55 -12.97 28.55 1.42
N THR A 56 -11.98 27.75 1.02
CA THR A 56 -10.56 28.13 0.99
C THR A 56 -10.10 28.48 -0.41
N ARG A 57 -10.58 27.74 -1.42
CA ARG A 57 -10.23 27.97 -2.84
C ARG A 57 -11.32 27.42 -3.76
N ASN A 58 -11.40 27.96 -4.98
CA ASN A 58 -12.23 27.38 -6.03
C ASN A 58 -11.52 26.20 -6.69
N VAL A 59 -12.27 25.18 -7.11
CA VAL A 59 -11.80 24.05 -7.88
C VAL A 59 -12.67 23.83 -9.08
N SER A 60 -12.10 23.41 -10.21
CA SER A 60 -12.83 23.13 -11.46
C SER A 60 -13.20 21.66 -11.62
N SER A 61 -12.57 20.79 -10.86
CA SER A 61 -12.85 19.35 -10.85
C SER A 61 -12.52 18.73 -9.50
N ALA A 62 -13.21 17.64 -9.16
CA ALA A 62 -12.95 16.87 -7.97
C ALA A 62 -13.04 15.37 -8.31
N ARG A 63 -12.07 14.58 -7.87
CA ARG A 63 -12.10 13.13 -8.02
C ARG A 63 -12.61 12.50 -6.73
N ILE A 64 -13.80 11.90 -6.80
CA ILE A 64 -14.40 11.21 -5.67
C ILE A 64 -14.08 9.72 -5.79
N LEU A 65 -13.24 9.23 -4.89
CA LEU A 65 -12.89 7.82 -4.79
C LEU A 65 -13.80 7.10 -3.79
N PRO A 66 -13.91 5.77 -3.87
CA PRO A 66 -14.57 5.00 -2.82
C PRO A 66 -13.93 5.27 -1.45
N ALA A 67 -14.76 5.40 -0.42
CA ALA A 67 -14.34 5.63 0.96
C ALA A 67 -14.26 4.34 1.79
N ALA A 68 -14.68 3.21 1.23
CA ALA A 68 -14.57 1.89 1.81
C ALA A 68 -14.14 0.88 0.75
N GLU A 69 -13.40 -0.14 1.16
CA GLU A 69 -12.95 -1.23 0.30
C GLU A 69 -14.13 -2.13 -0.10
N VAL A 70 -14.97 -2.47 0.88
CA VAL A 70 -16.11 -3.34 0.67
C VAL A 70 -17.38 -2.52 0.47
N LEU A 71 -17.97 -2.64 -0.70
CA LEU A 71 -19.13 -1.85 -1.14
C LEU A 71 -20.32 -2.79 -1.42
N PRO A 72 -21.26 -2.96 -0.49
CA PRO A 72 -22.39 -3.90 -0.63
C PRO A 72 -23.23 -3.72 -1.89
N HIS A 73 -23.32 -2.51 -2.42
CA HIS A 73 -24.06 -2.24 -3.67
C HIS A 73 -23.36 -2.78 -4.93
N CYS A 74 -22.10 -3.21 -4.83
CA CYS A 74 -21.38 -3.86 -5.93
C CYS A 74 -21.66 -5.36 -6.04
N ALA A 75 -22.37 -5.94 -5.07
CA ALA A 75 -22.81 -7.33 -5.15
C ALA A 75 -23.74 -7.55 -6.37
N GLU A 76 -23.80 -8.76 -6.87
CA GLU A 76 -24.73 -9.14 -7.92
C GLU A 76 -26.18 -8.86 -7.49
N GLY A 77 -26.92 -8.12 -8.28
CA GLY A 77 -28.25 -7.62 -7.93
C GLY A 77 -28.27 -6.49 -6.89
N GLY A 78 -27.11 -5.89 -6.55
CA GLY A 78 -26.98 -4.78 -5.60
C GLY A 78 -27.35 -5.16 -4.17
N LEU A 79 -27.81 -4.19 -3.37
CA LEU A 79 -28.23 -4.44 -1.98
C LEU A 79 -29.34 -5.49 -1.85
N PRO A 80 -30.40 -5.49 -2.70
CA PRO A 80 -31.42 -6.55 -2.66
C PRO A 80 -30.85 -7.93 -2.97
N GLY A 81 -30.01 -8.05 -4.00
CA GLY A 81 -29.37 -9.31 -4.37
C GLY A 81 -28.50 -9.87 -3.25
N LEU A 82 -27.69 -9.03 -2.60
CA LEU A 82 -26.91 -9.44 -1.42
C LEU A 82 -27.82 -9.88 -0.28
N ALA A 83 -28.89 -9.15 0.01
CA ALA A 83 -29.84 -9.52 1.06
C ALA A 83 -30.48 -10.89 0.80
N ASP A 84 -30.81 -11.20 -0.45
CA ASP A 84 -31.37 -12.50 -0.83
C ASP A 84 -30.34 -13.63 -0.72
N GLN A 85 -29.08 -13.39 -1.09
CA GLN A 85 -27.98 -14.35 -0.87
C GLN A 85 -27.78 -14.65 0.61
N LEU A 86 -27.76 -13.62 1.49
CA LEU A 86 -27.63 -13.82 2.93
C LEU A 86 -28.82 -14.60 3.52
N SER A 87 -30.04 -14.30 3.08
CA SER A 87 -31.24 -15.02 3.51
C SER A 87 -31.22 -16.47 3.09
N ALA A 88 -30.84 -16.77 1.85
CA ALA A 88 -30.72 -18.14 1.35
C ALA A 88 -29.64 -18.92 2.11
N LEU A 89 -28.50 -18.28 2.43
CA LEU A 89 -27.45 -18.88 3.24
C LEU A 89 -27.95 -19.16 4.67
N ALA A 90 -28.65 -18.23 5.29
CA ALA A 90 -29.25 -18.40 6.62
C ALA A 90 -30.19 -19.62 6.66
N GLU A 91 -31.06 -19.78 5.65
CA GLU A 91 -31.96 -20.96 5.54
C GLU A 91 -31.18 -22.27 5.35
N LYS A 92 -30.14 -22.27 4.50
CA LYS A 92 -29.26 -23.42 4.28
C LYS A 92 -28.57 -23.86 5.60
N LEU A 93 -28.07 -22.90 6.38
CA LEU A 93 -27.39 -23.16 7.65
C LEU A 93 -28.36 -23.61 8.74
N ALA A 94 -29.56 -23.02 8.82
CA ALA A 94 -30.60 -23.43 9.76
C ALA A 94 -31.02 -24.90 9.53
N LYS A 95 -31.18 -25.34 8.28
CA LYS A 95 -31.48 -26.74 7.94
C LYS A 95 -30.37 -27.70 8.36
N LYS A 96 -29.10 -27.26 8.39
CA LYS A 96 -27.94 -28.03 8.81
C LYS A 96 -27.70 -28.01 10.32
N GLN A 97 -28.59 -27.45 11.11
CA GLN A 97 -28.47 -27.27 12.57
C GLN A 97 -27.14 -26.62 12.99
N LYS A 98 -26.68 -25.65 12.18
CA LYS A 98 -25.51 -24.85 12.53
C LYS A 98 -25.85 -23.86 13.64
N THR A 99 -24.82 -23.25 14.21
CA THR A 99 -24.94 -22.31 15.34
C THR A 99 -26.01 -21.24 15.07
N GLU A 100 -26.98 -21.11 15.95
CA GLU A 100 -28.09 -20.16 15.84
C GLU A 100 -27.63 -18.72 15.65
N ALA A 101 -26.49 -18.36 16.28
CA ALA A 101 -25.89 -17.04 16.19
C ALA A 101 -25.60 -16.59 14.76
N ILE A 102 -24.97 -17.45 13.92
CA ILE A 102 -24.68 -17.06 12.52
C ILE A 102 -25.95 -16.93 11.68
N VAL A 103 -26.93 -17.79 11.92
CA VAL A 103 -28.23 -17.73 11.22
C VAL A 103 -28.93 -16.40 11.54
N GLN A 104 -28.91 -15.99 12.80
CA GLN A 104 -29.49 -14.74 13.25
C GLN A 104 -28.74 -13.53 12.66
N THR A 105 -27.39 -13.54 12.73
CA THR A 105 -26.57 -12.50 12.12
C THR A 105 -26.88 -12.27 10.64
N LEU A 106 -26.97 -13.36 9.86
CA LEU A 106 -27.27 -13.28 8.44
C LEU A 106 -28.67 -12.71 8.15
N ARG A 107 -29.67 -13.09 8.97
CA ARG A 107 -31.03 -12.55 8.84
C ARG A 107 -31.12 -11.06 9.17
N GLU A 108 -30.50 -10.65 10.27
CA GLU A 108 -30.46 -9.24 10.66
C GLU A 108 -29.76 -8.37 9.62
N ASP A 109 -28.65 -8.84 9.08
CA ASP A 109 -27.93 -8.09 8.04
C ASP A 109 -28.70 -8.05 6.71
N ALA A 110 -29.42 -9.12 6.35
CA ALA A 110 -30.31 -9.12 5.20
C ALA A 110 -31.44 -8.07 5.34
N GLU A 111 -32.04 -7.96 6.52
CA GLU A 111 -33.06 -6.93 6.81
C GLU A 111 -32.49 -5.51 6.79
N ARG A 112 -31.26 -5.31 7.32
CA ARG A 112 -30.55 -4.02 7.22
C ARG A 112 -30.35 -3.60 5.77
N LEU A 113 -29.89 -4.52 4.91
CA LEU A 113 -29.70 -4.26 3.48
C LEU A 113 -31.03 -3.89 2.78
N ARG A 114 -32.13 -4.61 3.10
CA ARG A 114 -33.45 -4.31 2.53
C ARG A 114 -34.00 -2.95 2.96
N SER A 115 -33.71 -2.55 4.19
CA SER A 115 -34.10 -1.23 4.70
C SER A 115 -33.18 -0.09 4.23
N GLY A 116 -32.10 -0.40 3.50
CA GLY A 116 -31.09 0.59 3.10
C GLY A 116 -30.17 1.04 4.24
N ALA A 117 -30.20 0.34 5.37
CA ALA A 117 -29.30 0.63 6.49
C ALA A 117 -27.89 0.08 6.23
N ALA A 118 -26.87 0.78 6.74
CA ALA A 118 -25.50 0.36 6.62
C ALA A 118 -25.22 -0.91 7.44
N LEU A 119 -24.39 -1.81 6.90
CA LEU A 119 -23.84 -2.94 7.65
C LEU A 119 -22.73 -2.46 8.60
N GLY A 120 -22.73 -2.99 9.83
CA GLY A 120 -21.69 -2.65 10.81
C GLY A 120 -20.31 -3.25 10.47
N ALA A 121 -20.27 -4.36 9.71
CA ALA A 121 -19.06 -5.05 9.29
C ALA A 121 -19.31 -5.68 7.90
N ALA A 122 -19.25 -4.86 6.85
CA ALA A 122 -19.50 -5.30 5.47
C ALA A 122 -18.38 -6.20 4.94
N ASP A 123 -17.17 -6.08 5.47
CA ASP A 123 -15.97 -6.85 5.13
C ASP A 123 -16.14 -8.36 5.29
N ARG A 124 -16.98 -8.82 6.23
CA ARG A 124 -17.31 -10.26 6.36
C ARG A 124 -18.02 -10.86 5.15
N TYR A 125 -18.54 -10.02 4.26
CA TYR A 125 -19.24 -10.41 3.03
C TYR A 125 -18.41 -10.17 1.76
N LEU A 126 -17.10 -9.95 1.91
CA LEU A 126 -16.19 -9.66 0.79
C LEU A 126 -16.38 -10.66 -0.36
N ALA A 127 -16.37 -11.97 -0.05
CA ALA A 127 -16.52 -13.02 -1.06
C ALA A 127 -17.94 -13.12 -1.69
N ALA A 128 -18.97 -12.56 -1.03
CA ALA A 128 -20.31 -12.46 -1.59
C ALA A 128 -20.48 -11.24 -2.49
N ILE A 129 -19.72 -10.18 -2.20
CA ILE A 129 -19.80 -8.90 -2.90
C ILE A 129 -18.89 -8.92 -4.14
N TYR A 130 -17.68 -9.48 -3.98
CA TYR A 130 -16.68 -9.60 -5.04
C TYR A 130 -16.37 -11.07 -5.29
N PRO A 131 -16.94 -11.68 -6.34
CA PRO A 131 -16.74 -13.11 -6.64
C PRO A 131 -15.30 -13.41 -7.07
N GLU A 132 -14.60 -12.41 -7.60
CA GLU A 132 -13.18 -12.51 -7.96
C GLU A 132 -12.32 -11.79 -6.93
N VAL A 133 -11.41 -12.53 -6.30
CA VAL A 133 -10.46 -11.96 -5.34
C VAL A 133 -9.38 -11.22 -6.10
N THR A 134 -9.30 -9.90 -5.89
CA THR A 134 -8.25 -9.06 -6.45
C THR A 134 -7.33 -8.59 -5.33
N ALA A 135 -6.05 -8.91 -5.42
CA ALA A 135 -5.02 -8.47 -4.49
C ALA A 135 -4.13 -7.39 -5.10
N GLY A 136 -3.31 -6.73 -4.27
CA GLY A 136 -2.41 -5.68 -4.72
C GLY A 136 -1.49 -6.07 -5.88
N VAL A 137 -1.08 -7.33 -5.95
CA VAL A 137 -0.24 -7.86 -7.04
C VAL A 137 -0.91 -7.74 -8.42
N HIS A 138 -2.24 -7.86 -8.49
CA HIS A 138 -2.98 -7.79 -9.75
C HIS A 138 -3.07 -6.35 -10.33
N TYR A 139 -2.68 -5.34 -9.56
CA TYR A 139 -2.59 -3.95 -10.04
C TYR A 139 -1.22 -3.59 -10.60
N LEU A 140 -0.25 -4.50 -10.53
CA LEU A 140 1.06 -4.27 -11.14
C LEU A 140 0.95 -4.26 -12.67
N PRO A 141 1.64 -3.36 -13.37
CA PRO A 141 1.71 -3.40 -14.83
C PRO A 141 2.41 -4.70 -15.27
N THR A 142 2.04 -5.20 -16.44
CA THR A 142 2.53 -6.50 -16.97
C THR A 142 4.04 -6.56 -17.19
N ASP A 143 4.71 -5.41 -17.28
CA ASP A 143 6.16 -5.26 -17.42
C ASP A 143 6.85 -4.94 -16.07
N ALA A 144 6.14 -5.03 -14.97
CA ALA A 144 6.70 -4.81 -13.64
C ALA A 144 7.77 -5.85 -13.30
N VAL A 145 8.83 -5.41 -12.61
CA VAL A 145 9.83 -6.28 -12.00
C VAL A 145 9.60 -6.27 -10.48
N VAL A 146 9.41 -7.43 -9.90
CA VAL A 146 9.14 -7.59 -8.48
C VAL A 146 10.43 -7.93 -7.74
N PHE A 147 10.78 -7.16 -6.71
CA PHE A 147 11.92 -7.42 -5.87
C PHE A 147 11.49 -7.94 -4.50
N PHE A 148 12.07 -9.05 -4.08
CA PHE A 148 11.98 -9.56 -2.72
C PHE A 148 13.29 -9.25 -2.00
N SER A 149 13.28 -8.27 -1.14
CA SER A 149 14.41 -8.01 -0.25
C SER A 149 14.33 -8.93 0.95
N GLU A 150 15.39 -9.71 1.19
CA GLU A 150 15.45 -10.73 2.25
C GLU A 150 14.33 -11.77 2.08
N SER A 151 14.41 -12.56 1.02
CA SER A 151 13.34 -13.49 0.60
C SER A 151 12.86 -14.43 1.70
N GLY A 152 13.76 -14.89 2.56
CA GLY A 152 13.43 -15.72 3.74
C GLY A 152 12.56 -15.00 4.77
N ARG A 153 12.79 -13.71 4.99
CA ARG A 153 11.95 -12.89 5.89
C ARG A 153 10.56 -12.62 5.30
N VAL A 154 10.50 -12.41 3.98
CA VAL A 154 9.21 -12.26 3.29
C VAL A 154 8.40 -13.55 3.43
N GLU A 155 9.02 -14.71 3.19
CA GLU A 155 8.35 -16.01 3.35
C GLU A 155 7.82 -16.23 4.78
N GLU A 156 8.63 -15.92 5.79
CA GLU A 156 8.24 -15.99 7.19
C GLU A 156 7.07 -15.04 7.49
N ARG A 157 7.12 -13.81 6.98
CA ARG A 157 6.03 -12.84 7.15
C ARG A 157 4.73 -13.33 6.53
N VAL A 158 4.79 -13.87 5.31
CA VAL A 158 3.61 -14.45 4.63
C VAL A 158 3.02 -15.59 5.47
N LYS A 159 3.84 -16.54 5.92
CA LYS A 159 3.39 -17.66 6.77
C LYS A 159 2.72 -17.19 8.06
N ASN A 160 3.35 -16.23 8.75
CA ASN A 160 2.81 -15.69 10.00
C ASN A 160 1.50 -14.94 9.77
N THR A 161 1.38 -14.17 8.68
CA THR A 161 0.15 -13.45 8.32
C THR A 161 -0.99 -14.43 8.02
N VAL A 162 -0.73 -15.49 7.22
CA VAL A 162 -1.73 -16.52 6.91
C VAL A 162 -2.15 -17.29 8.17
N LEU A 163 -1.19 -17.60 9.06
CA LEU A 163 -1.50 -18.29 10.32
C LEU A 163 -2.38 -17.43 11.23
N GLN A 164 -2.03 -16.14 11.40
CA GLN A 164 -2.82 -15.19 12.19
C GLN A 164 -4.23 -15.07 11.63
N GLN A 165 -4.37 -14.88 10.32
CA GLN A 165 -5.65 -14.77 9.65
C GLN A 165 -6.50 -16.04 9.87
N LYS A 166 -5.89 -17.23 9.81
CA LYS A 166 -6.60 -18.47 10.10
C LYS A 166 -7.16 -18.50 11.51
N GLN A 167 -6.39 -18.08 12.51
CA GLN A 167 -6.84 -17.99 13.91
C GLN A 167 -7.98 -16.97 14.07
N ASP A 168 -7.88 -15.81 13.42
CA ASP A 168 -8.92 -14.78 13.46
C ASP A 168 -10.22 -15.30 12.82
N VAL A 169 -10.12 -15.96 11.65
CA VAL A 169 -11.26 -16.58 10.99
C VAL A 169 -11.90 -17.68 11.86
N GLU A 170 -11.10 -18.55 12.49
CA GLU A 170 -11.60 -19.58 13.41
C GLU A 170 -12.36 -18.96 14.60
N ALA A 171 -11.87 -17.85 15.14
CA ALA A 171 -12.55 -17.13 16.22
C ALA A 171 -13.88 -16.52 15.75
N LEU A 172 -13.92 -15.88 14.57
CA LEU A 172 -15.16 -15.33 13.99
C LEU A 172 -16.19 -16.39 13.64
N LEU A 173 -15.75 -17.55 13.12
CA LEU A 173 -16.62 -18.70 12.86
C LEU A 173 -17.22 -19.25 14.16
N SER A 174 -16.39 -19.38 15.20
CA SER A 174 -16.80 -19.89 16.51
C SER A 174 -17.79 -18.94 17.21
N ALA A 175 -17.58 -17.63 17.04
CA ALA A 175 -18.48 -16.61 17.57
C ALA A 175 -19.81 -16.48 16.78
N GLY A 176 -19.95 -17.15 15.64
CA GLY A 176 -21.12 -17.02 14.77
C GLY A 176 -21.24 -15.66 14.07
N VAL A 177 -20.11 -14.98 13.87
CA VAL A 177 -20.03 -13.68 13.21
C VAL A 177 -19.75 -13.82 11.71
N LEU A 178 -19.01 -14.87 11.33
CA LEU A 178 -18.62 -15.18 9.95
C LEU A 178 -19.20 -16.52 9.53
N ALA A 179 -19.73 -16.60 8.31
CA ALA A 179 -20.13 -17.88 7.71
C ALA A 179 -18.93 -18.54 7.01
N GLY A 180 -18.82 -19.86 7.10
CA GLY A 180 -17.73 -20.59 6.45
C GLY A 180 -17.67 -20.42 4.94
N ASP A 181 -18.83 -20.20 4.30
CA ASP A 181 -18.95 -19.92 2.87
C ASP A 181 -18.22 -18.59 2.46
N TYR A 182 -17.93 -17.69 3.44
CA TYR A 182 -17.28 -16.39 3.26
C TYR A 182 -15.94 -16.27 3.99
N ALA A 183 -15.34 -17.40 4.39
CA ALA A 183 -14.13 -17.40 5.24
C ALA A 183 -12.82 -17.08 4.46
N HIS A 184 -12.84 -17.01 3.13
CA HIS A 184 -11.68 -16.66 2.31
C HIS A 184 -11.55 -15.15 2.18
N LEU A 185 -10.81 -14.52 3.10
CA LEU A 185 -10.68 -13.07 3.23
C LEU A 185 -9.35 -12.53 2.71
N ILE A 186 -8.32 -13.38 2.56
CA ILE A 186 -7.00 -13.03 2.03
C ILE A 186 -6.49 -14.14 1.13
N LEU A 187 -5.52 -13.82 0.28
CA LEU A 187 -4.81 -14.83 -0.51
C LEU A 187 -4.03 -15.79 0.41
N THR A 188 -4.02 -17.04 0.06
CA THR A 188 -3.08 -18.03 0.61
C THR A 188 -1.66 -17.73 0.11
N ALA A 189 -0.65 -18.32 0.73
CA ALA A 189 0.73 -18.21 0.26
C ALA A 189 0.89 -18.77 -1.18
N GLU A 190 0.19 -19.86 -1.49
CA GLU A 190 0.21 -20.49 -2.82
C GLU A 190 -0.40 -19.59 -3.89
N GLU A 191 -1.56 -18.99 -3.62
CA GLU A 191 -2.20 -18.04 -4.54
C GLU A 191 -1.34 -16.78 -4.76
N LEU A 192 -0.71 -16.24 -3.69
CA LEU A 192 0.18 -15.10 -3.80
C LEU A 192 1.40 -15.40 -4.67
N TYR A 193 2.08 -16.52 -4.40
CA TYR A 193 3.26 -16.89 -5.17
C TYR A 193 2.90 -17.28 -6.61
N GLY A 194 1.75 -17.94 -6.83
CA GLY A 194 1.24 -18.23 -8.17
C GLY A 194 0.99 -16.97 -8.98
N ALA A 195 0.39 -15.94 -8.40
CA ALA A 195 0.19 -14.66 -9.06
C ALA A 195 1.52 -13.94 -9.37
N LEU A 196 2.53 -14.11 -8.52
CA LEU A 196 3.85 -13.50 -8.73
C LEU A 196 4.69 -14.20 -9.80
N GLU A 197 4.42 -15.48 -10.13
CA GLU A 197 5.11 -16.19 -11.20
C GLU A 197 4.86 -15.60 -12.60
N GLU A 198 3.83 -14.78 -12.77
CA GLU A 198 3.55 -14.05 -14.01
C GLU A 198 4.54 -12.90 -14.26
N PHE A 199 5.31 -12.50 -13.25
CA PHE A 199 6.25 -11.38 -13.33
C PHE A 199 7.71 -11.83 -13.30
N PRO A 200 8.65 -11.03 -13.87
CA PRO A 200 10.05 -11.14 -13.54
C PRO A 200 10.26 -10.86 -12.05
N VAL A 201 10.77 -11.86 -11.30
CA VAL A 201 11.02 -11.72 -9.86
C VAL A 201 12.53 -11.80 -9.59
N ILE A 202 13.03 -10.86 -8.79
CA ILE A 202 14.41 -10.83 -8.29
C ILE A 202 14.34 -11.04 -6.77
N LEU A 203 15.01 -12.10 -6.30
CA LEU A 203 15.18 -12.37 -4.88
C LEU A 203 16.56 -11.86 -4.47
N GLU A 204 16.59 -10.92 -3.52
CA GLU A 204 17.81 -10.31 -2.99
C GLU A 204 17.98 -10.74 -1.55
N ASP A 205 19.07 -11.46 -1.26
CA ASP A 205 19.36 -11.96 0.07
C ASP A 205 20.79 -11.58 0.47
N SER A 206 20.95 -11.02 1.66
CA SER A 206 22.29 -10.66 2.22
C SER A 206 23.13 -11.88 2.53
N LEU A 207 22.49 -13.00 2.82
CA LEU A 207 23.14 -14.28 3.13
C LEU A 207 22.72 -15.35 2.14
N PRO A 208 23.64 -16.24 1.73
CA PRO A 208 23.28 -17.36 0.87
C PRO A 208 22.17 -18.22 1.49
N THR A 209 21.10 -18.46 0.75
CA THR A 209 20.03 -19.35 1.15
C THR A 209 19.83 -20.44 0.11
N SER A 210 19.46 -21.65 0.56
CA SER A 210 19.08 -22.77 -0.30
C SER A 210 17.57 -22.90 -0.46
N ARG A 211 16.80 -22.08 0.25
CA ARG A 211 15.33 -22.08 0.19
C ARG A 211 14.86 -20.75 -0.36
N HIS A 212 14.03 -20.83 -1.37
CA HIS A 212 13.44 -19.65 -2.01
C HIS A 212 11.93 -19.85 -2.12
N PRO A 213 11.12 -18.81 -1.88
CA PRO A 213 9.66 -18.87 -2.01
C PRO A 213 9.22 -19.17 -3.46
N LEU A 214 10.01 -18.74 -4.43
CA LEU A 214 9.85 -19.01 -5.86
C LEU A 214 11.09 -19.72 -6.38
N ARG A 215 10.94 -20.58 -7.39
CA ARG A 215 12.05 -21.33 -7.97
C ARG A 215 12.95 -20.41 -8.82
N PRO A 216 14.20 -20.15 -8.40
CA PRO A 216 15.08 -19.27 -9.19
C PRO A 216 15.49 -19.95 -10.50
N ARG A 217 15.56 -19.16 -11.58
CA ARG A 217 16.07 -19.60 -12.90
C ARG A 217 17.58 -19.46 -13.00
N GLY A 218 18.19 -18.61 -12.16
CA GLY A 218 19.61 -18.37 -12.10
C GLY A 218 19.99 -17.78 -10.73
N LEU A 219 21.24 -17.95 -10.36
CA LEU A 219 21.81 -17.39 -9.14
C LEU A 219 22.96 -16.46 -9.53
N LEU A 220 22.96 -15.26 -8.97
CA LEU A 220 24.03 -14.28 -9.08
C LEU A 220 24.57 -13.99 -7.69
N THR A 221 25.86 -14.22 -7.52
CA THR A 221 26.53 -13.86 -6.25
C THR A 221 27.28 -12.55 -6.44
N MET A 222 26.94 -11.56 -5.61
CA MET A 222 27.63 -10.28 -5.53
C MET A 222 28.50 -10.28 -4.28
N ASN A 223 29.81 -10.13 -4.45
CA ASN A 223 30.71 -9.96 -3.32
C ASN A 223 30.71 -8.48 -2.91
N ALA A 224 30.00 -8.17 -1.83
CA ALA A 224 29.97 -6.84 -1.24
C ALA A 224 30.58 -6.87 0.17
N LYS A 225 31.32 -5.83 0.53
CA LYS A 225 31.84 -5.61 1.85
C LYS A 225 31.40 -4.25 2.37
N GLN A 226 30.79 -4.25 3.53
CA GLN A 226 30.44 -2.99 4.19
C GLN A 226 31.72 -2.28 4.62
N LEU A 227 31.83 -1.00 4.26
CA LEU A 227 32.90 -0.15 4.72
C LEU A 227 32.70 0.20 6.20
N SER A 228 33.83 0.35 6.95
CA SER A 228 33.77 0.79 8.33
C SER A 228 33.20 2.19 8.43
N SER A 229 32.41 2.46 9.48
CA SER A 229 31.96 3.81 9.77
C SER A 229 33.15 4.67 10.17
N TYR A 230 33.28 5.84 9.56
CA TYR A 230 34.39 6.77 9.87
C TYR A 230 34.21 7.53 11.18
N GLY A 231 33.08 7.37 11.87
CA GLY A 231 32.79 7.96 13.18
C GLY A 231 32.98 9.50 13.26
N GLY A 232 32.89 10.19 12.11
CA GLY A 232 33.16 11.62 11.99
C GLY A 232 34.64 11.96 11.71
N SER A 233 35.55 11.00 11.64
CA SER A 233 36.96 11.24 11.27
C SER A 233 37.12 11.42 9.76
N LEU A 234 37.24 12.66 9.35
CA LEU A 234 37.40 13.03 7.94
C LEU A 234 38.80 12.61 7.42
N GLU A 235 39.81 12.59 8.30
CA GLU A 235 41.17 12.16 7.94
C GLU A 235 41.22 10.68 7.57
N THR A 236 40.57 9.83 8.34
CA THR A 236 40.47 8.38 8.04
C THR A 236 39.73 8.17 6.72
N ALA A 237 38.61 8.87 6.50
CA ALA A 237 37.88 8.81 5.24
C ALA A 237 38.75 9.18 4.04
N VAL A 238 39.50 10.28 4.13
CA VAL A 238 40.42 10.74 3.06
C VAL A 238 41.49 9.71 2.75
N THR A 239 42.09 9.08 3.79
CA THR A 239 43.09 8.05 3.62
C THR A 239 42.53 6.81 2.90
N ASP A 240 41.32 6.38 3.24
CA ASP A 240 40.65 5.25 2.59
C ASP A 240 40.24 5.59 1.13
N LEU A 241 39.80 6.80 0.88
CA LEU A 241 39.47 7.24 -0.48
C LEU A 241 40.68 7.20 -1.39
N GLU A 242 41.86 7.65 -0.88
CA GLU A 242 43.11 7.56 -1.64
C GLU A 242 43.54 6.10 -1.84
N HIS A 243 43.41 5.25 -0.84
CA HIS A 243 43.71 3.82 -0.96
C HIS A 243 42.86 3.15 -2.04
N TYR A 244 41.52 3.34 -2.03
CA TYR A 244 40.66 2.77 -3.03
C TYR A 244 40.92 3.31 -4.43
N ARG A 245 41.18 4.62 -4.55
CA ARG A 245 41.56 5.22 -5.83
C ARG A 245 42.84 4.60 -6.39
N ARG A 246 43.88 4.45 -5.56
CA ARG A 246 45.17 3.87 -5.98
C ARG A 246 45.07 2.38 -6.31
N SER A 247 44.13 1.67 -5.69
CA SER A 247 43.87 0.26 -6.01
C SER A 247 43.06 0.08 -7.32
N GLY A 248 42.72 1.18 -8.00
CA GLY A 248 41.96 1.17 -9.25
C GLY A 248 40.46 1.06 -9.06
N SER A 249 39.96 1.21 -7.84
CA SER A 249 38.51 1.19 -7.58
C SER A 249 37.84 2.44 -8.12
N ALA A 250 36.64 2.30 -8.67
CA ALA A 250 35.74 3.43 -8.91
C ALA A 250 35.07 3.82 -7.58
N VAL A 251 35.25 5.06 -7.16
CA VAL A 251 34.78 5.54 -5.84
C VAL A 251 33.74 6.61 -6.01
N LEU A 252 32.51 6.34 -5.55
CA LEU A 252 31.43 7.32 -5.48
C LEU A 252 31.17 7.72 -4.02
N VAL A 253 31.28 9.02 -3.73
CA VAL A 253 30.94 9.56 -2.41
C VAL A 253 29.66 10.34 -2.50
N LEU A 254 28.61 9.88 -1.83
CA LEU A 254 27.33 10.57 -1.73
C LEU A 254 27.35 11.57 -0.57
N CYS A 255 27.21 12.85 -0.89
CA CYS A 255 27.20 13.92 0.06
C CYS A 255 25.75 14.39 0.30
N GLY A 256 25.34 14.51 1.56
CA GLY A 256 24.00 14.93 1.96
C GLY A 256 23.69 16.41 1.70
N GLY A 257 24.52 17.13 0.93
CA GLY A 257 24.30 18.51 0.52
C GLY A 257 25.50 19.13 -0.19
N GLU A 258 25.23 20.15 -1.00
CA GLU A 258 26.20 20.82 -1.87
C GLU A 258 27.38 21.42 -1.08
N THR A 259 27.11 22.05 0.05
CA THR A 259 28.17 22.63 0.91
C THR A 259 29.14 21.57 1.41
N ARG A 260 28.61 20.39 1.80
CA ARG A 260 29.46 19.26 2.24
C ARG A 260 30.29 18.71 1.09
N ALA A 261 29.71 18.57 -0.08
CA ALA A 261 30.40 18.11 -1.28
C ALA A 261 31.56 19.04 -1.65
N LYS A 262 31.32 20.34 -1.68
CA LYS A 262 32.36 21.38 -1.97
C LYS A 262 33.46 21.41 -0.91
N ASN A 263 33.13 21.29 0.36
CA ASN A 263 34.13 21.26 1.44
C ASN A 263 35.00 20.00 1.37
N LEU A 264 34.41 18.86 1.11
CA LEU A 264 35.16 17.61 0.93
C LEU A 264 36.05 17.68 -0.33
N HIS A 265 35.53 18.20 -1.42
CA HIS A 265 36.30 18.38 -2.66
C HIS A 265 37.53 19.23 -2.42
N ARG A 266 37.40 20.40 -1.78
CA ARG A 266 38.53 21.27 -1.43
C ARG A 266 39.54 20.55 -0.54
N LEU A 267 39.10 19.79 0.46
CA LEU A 267 40.00 19.03 1.35
C LEU A 267 40.80 17.97 0.57
N LEU A 268 40.16 17.27 -0.36
CA LEU A 268 40.83 16.29 -1.20
C LEU A 268 41.87 16.94 -2.11
N GLU A 269 41.56 18.10 -2.69
CA GLU A 269 42.51 18.90 -3.48
C GLU A 269 43.69 19.37 -2.63
N GLU A 270 43.49 19.86 -1.40
CA GLU A 270 44.52 20.26 -0.46
C GLU A 270 45.44 19.08 -0.08
N LYS A 271 44.91 17.85 -0.09
CA LYS A 271 45.67 16.63 0.16
C LYS A 271 46.29 16.01 -1.12
N GLY A 272 46.09 16.66 -2.28
CA GLY A 272 46.63 16.18 -3.56
C GLY A 272 45.88 14.97 -4.12
N ILE A 273 44.62 14.71 -3.69
CA ILE A 273 43.79 13.61 -4.16
C ILE A 273 42.85 14.14 -5.22
N PRO A 274 43.03 13.78 -6.50
CA PRO A 274 42.12 14.20 -7.55
C PRO A 274 40.69 13.62 -7.32
N ALA A 275 39.70 14.47 -7.32
CA ALA A 275 38.30 14.09 -7.19
C ALA A 275 37.43 14.93 -8.13
N ALA A 276 36.47 14.30 -8.81
CA ALA A 276 35.49 15.00 -9.61
C ALA A 276 34.29 15.41 -8.77
N LEU A 277 33.85 16.65 -8.92
CA LEU A 277 32.63 17.14 -8.27
C LEU A 277 31.48 17.12 -9.26
N ASP A 278 30.50 16.25 -9.04
CA ASP A 278 29.29 16.11 -9.86
C ASP A 278 28.03 16.40 -9.02
N LEU A 279 27.61 17.65 -9.04
CA LEU A 279 26.44 18.12 -8.29
C LEU A 279 25.12 17.67 -8.91
N ASN A 280 25.12 17.22 -10.16
CA ASN A 280 23.93 16.76 -10.85
C ASN A 280 23.69 15.24 -10.72
N GLY A 281 24.68 14.49 -10.21
CA GLY A 281 24.55 13.04 -9.96
C GLY A 281 24.39 12.17 -11.22
N ALA A 282 24.83 12.68 -12.38
CA ALA A 282 24.54 12.07 -13.67
C ALA A 282 25.53 11.00 -14.13
N ALA A 283 26.72 10.91 -13.52
CA ALA A 283 27.76 10.05 -14.03
C ALA A 283 28.35 9.11 -12.97
N MET A 284 28.58 7.86 -13.32
CA MET A 284 29.35 6.91 -12.51
C MET A 284 30.84 7.19 -12.62
N PRO A 285 31.63 7.02 -11.51
CA PRO A 285 33.08 7.16 -11.56
C PRO A 285 33.73 6.09 -12.43
N ALA A 286 34.82 6.44 -13.09
CA ALA A 286 35.68 5.49 -13.77
C ALA A 286 36.64 4.76 -12.78
N ALA A 287 37.29 3.69 -13.24
CA ALA A 287 38.29 2.99 -12.44
C ALA A 287 39.43 3.95 -12.02
N GLY A 288 39.77 4.00 -10.73
CA GLY A 288 40.77 4.91 -10.18
C GLY A 288 40.30 6.35 -10.02
N GLU A 289 39.01 6.63 -10.22
CA GLU A 289 38.41 7.95 -10.02
C GLU A 289 37.67 8.02 -8.67
N VAL A 290 37.79 9.16 -7.99
CA VAL A 290 36.93 9.56 -6.88
C VAL A 290 35.95 10.61 -7.38
N ARG A 291 34.66 10.36 -7.23
CA ARG A 291 33.59 11.28 -7.59
C ARG A 291 32.73 11.62 -6.40
N LEU A 292 32.52 12.90 -6.18
CA LEU A 292 31.62 13.42 -5.16
C LEU A 292 30.29 13.83 -5.81
N SER A 293 29.20 13.29 -5.30
CA SER A 293 27.86 13.59 -5.84
C SER A 293 26.88 13.93 -4.73
N LEU A 294 25.75 14.52 -5.09
CA LEU A 294 24.65 14.75 -4.14
C LEU A 294 23.81 13.48 -4.02
N GLY A 295 23.46 13.11 -2.80
CA GLY A 295 22.61 11.96 -2.52
C GLY A 295 22.78 11.42 -1.12
N ALA A 296 21.94 10.46 -0.80
CA ALA A 296 22.02 9.61 0.38
C ALA A 296 21.63 8.19 -0.03
N LEU A 297 22.20 7.19 0.64
CA LEU A 297 21.76 5.79 0.51
C LEU A 297 20.64 5.51 1.48
#